data_183cf4cb32d3caa3b831b9c224938f75
#
_entry.id   183cf4cb32d3caa3b831b9c224938f75
#
_cell.length_a   1.000
_cell.length_b   1.000
_cell.length_c   1.000
_cell.angle_alpha   90.00
_cell.angle_beta   90.00
_cell.angle_gamma   90.00
#
_symmetry.space_group_name_H-M   'P 1'
#
loop_
_entity.id
_entity.type
_entity.pdbx_description
1 polymer ?
#
loop_
_entity_poly.entity_id
_entity_poly.type
_entity_poly.pdbx_seq_one_letter_code
_entity_poly.pdbx_strand_id
1 'polypeptide(L)'
;MYQDLKQAYWWTRMKREIAQFVNECDVCRRVKAEHQRPAGLLQPLAIPEWKFDHIEMDFVTGFPKSKRGNDAIFVVIDKLTKVAHFLPIKESITAAQLAELYTSRIVSLHGIPQVISSDRGSIFTSKFWDSFQKAMGTNIRFSTAFHPQTSGQVERVNQILEDMLRACVISFGMKWEDCLPYAEFSYNNSFQASSGKAPFEILYGRKCRTPLNWSETGERQLLGNDLITEAEEMCKVIRDNLKAAQSRQKS
;
A
#
# COMPACT_ATOMS: atom_id res chain seq x y z
N MET A 1 -1.71 11.46 -11.38
CA MET A 1 -1.39 12.68 -12.16
C MET A 1 -2.59 13.20 -12.95
N TYR A 2 -3.10 12.52 -14.04
CA TYR A 2 -4.23 13.08 -14.83
C TYR A 2 -5.46 13.36 -13.98
N GLN A 3 -5.90 12.42 -13.15
CA GLN A 3 -7.12 12.58 -12.34
C GLN A 3 -6.99 13.70 -11.28
N ASP A 4 -5.82 13.94 -10.77
CA ASP A 4 -5.60 14.97 -9.74
C ASP A 4 -5.38 16.34 -10.40
N LEU A 5 -4.60 16.41 -11.48
CA LEU A 5 -4.45 17.64 -12.24
C LEU A 5 -5.77 18.11 -12.84
N LYS A 6 -6.62 17.19 -13.31
CA LYS A 6 -7.95 17.50 -13.84
C LYS A 6 -8.88 18.17 -12.81
N GLN A 7 -8.63 18.01 -11.52
CA GLN A 7 -9.46 18.67 -10.49
C GLN A 7 -9.16 20.18 -10.37
N ALA A 8 -7.90 20.58 -10.65
CA ALA A 8 -7.44 21.96 -10.48
C ALA A 8 -7.08 22.65 -11.80
N TYR A 9 -6.79 21.89 -12.85
CA TYR A 9 -6.28 22.42 -14.12
C TYR A 9 -6.97 21.80 -15.31
N TRP A 10 -7.07 22.55 -16.39
CA TRP A 10 -7.55 22.09 -17.69
C TRP A 10 -6.76 22.77 -18.82
N TRP A 11 -6.32 21.99 -19.82
CA TRP A 11 -5.78 22.50 -21.08
C TRP A 11 -6.01 21.50 -22.22
N THR A 12 -5.94 22.00 -23.44
CA THR A 12 -6.12 21.18 -24.66
C THR A 12 -5.02 20.12 -24.73
N ARG A 13 -5.41 18.86 -24.98
CA ARG A 13 -4.52 17.68 -25.05
C ARG A 13 -3.88 17.26 -23.70
N MET A 14 -4.37 17.77 -22.59
CA MET A 14 -3.89 17.48 -21.24
C MET A 14 -3.58 15.98 -21.00
N LYS A 15 -4.51 15.07 -21.37
CA LYS A 15 -4.33 13.63 -21.17
C LYS A 15 -3.14 13.07 -21.94
N ARG A 16 -2.94 13.54 -23.19
CA ARG A 16 -1.84 13.10 -24.05
C ARG A 16 -0.50 13.62 -23.57
N GLU A 17 -0.43 14.88 -23.19
CA GLU A 17 0.82 15.50 -22.71
C GLU A 17 1.26 14.92 -21.37
N ILE A 18 0.32 14.68 -20.46
CA ILE A 18 0.61 13.99 -19.21
C ILE A 18 1.11 12.56 -19.46
N ALA A 19 0.50 11.83 -20.40
CA ALA A 19 0.96 10.48 -20.75
C ALA A 19 2.36 10.52 -21.37
N GLN A 20 2.67 11.49 -22.20
CA GLN A 20 3.99 11.68 -22.77
C GLN A 20 5.03 11.99 -21.69
N PHE A 21 4.76 12.95 -20.82
CA PHE A 21 5.64 13.28 -19.68
C PHE A 21 6.00 12.05 -18.82
N VAL A 22 4.97 11.23 -18.51
CA VAL A 22 5.17 10.00 -17.73
C VAL A 22 6.02 8.98 -18.48
N ASN A 23 5.81 8.84 -19.79
CA ASN A 23 6.59 7.90 -20.63
C ASN A 23 8.07 8.34 -20.82
N GLU A 24 8.34 9.63 -20.76
CA GLU A 24 9.70 10.18 -20.87
C GLU A 24 10.44 10.19 -19.53
N CYS A 25 9.75 10.00 -18.42
CA CYS A 25 10.36 9.96 -17.08
C CYS A 25 11.27 8.75 -16.91
N ASP A 26 12.59 8.99 -16.72
CA ASP A 26 13.59 7.92 -16.57
C ASP A 26 13.32 7.01 -15.36
N VAL A 27 12.96 7.59 -14.24
CA VAL A 27 12.61 6.83 -13.01
C VAL A 27 11.42 5.91 -13.26
N CYS A 28 10.34 6.42 -13.88
CA CYS A 28 9.17 5.62 -14.21
C CYS A 28 9.52 4.46 -15.17
N ARG A 29 10.44 4.68 -16.12
CA ARG A 29 10.87 3.65 -17.06
C ARG A 29 11.69 2.54 -16.39
N ARG A 30 12.55 2.89 -15.45
CA ARG A 30 13.37 1.91 -14.70
C ARG A 30 12.58 1.10 -13.69
N VAL A 31 11.52 1.67 -13.13
CA VAL A 31 10.68 1.03 -12.11
C VAL A 31 9.64 0.08 -12.73
N LYS A 32 9.33 0.23 -14.03
CA LYS A 32 8.26 -0.52 -14.69
C LYS A 32 8.57 -2.02 -14.79
N ALA A 33 7.86 -2.82 -13.99
CA ALA A 33 7.73 -4.25 -14.22
C ALA A 33 6.50 -4.54 -15.12
N GLU A 34 6.59 -5.56 -15.99
CA GLU A 34 5.42 -6.04 -16.73
C GLU A 34 4.53 -6.86 -15.79
N HIS A 35 3.32 -6.34 -15.54
CA HIS A 35 2.30 -7.07 -14.81
C HIS A 35 1.35 -7.74 -15.79
N GLN A 36 1.37 -9.07 -15.83
CA GLN A 36 0.44 -9.83 -16.65
C GLN A 36 -0.95 -9.86 -16.00
N ARG A 37 -2.01 -9.75 -16.81
CA ARG A 37 -3.37 -9.91 -16.29
C ARG A 37 -3.61 -11.37 -15.94
N PRO A 38 -4.21 -11.68 -14.75
CA PRO A 38 -4.60 -13.05 -14.42
C PRO A 38 -5.54 -13.61 -15.50
N ALA A 39 -5.26 -14.83 -15.96
CA ALA A 39 -6.15 -15.52 -16.89
C ALA A 39 -7.36 -16.12 -16.14
N GLY A 40 -8.56 -15.96 -16.69
CA GLY A 40 -9.78 -16.58 -16.16
C GLY A 40 -10.92 -15.58 -15.92
N LEU A 41 -12.13 -16.12 -15.71
CA LEU A 41 -13.33 -15.35 -15.37
C LEU A 41 -13.29 -14.92 -13.91
N LEU A 42 -13.56 -13.64 -13.66
CA LEU A 42 -13.60 -13.06 -12.31
C LEU A 42 -14.77 -13.67 -11.53
N GLN A 43 -14.48 -14.38 -10.46
CA GLN A 43 -15.51 -14.81 -9.51
C GLN A 43 -15.75 -13.68 -8.52
N PRO A 44 -17.00 -13.21 -8.34
CA PRO A 44 -17.30 -12.14 -7.38
C PRO A 44 -17.02 -12.63 -5.96
N LEU A 45 -16.11 -11.95 -5.26
CA LEU A 45 -15.84 -12.18 -3.85
C LEU A 45 -16.85 -11.39 -3.01
N ALA A 46 -17.29 -11.97 -1.89
CA ALA A 46 -18.15 -11.26 -0.96
C ALA A 46 -17.48 -9.96 -0.47
N ILE A 47 -18.21 -8.86 -0.54
CA ILE A 47 -17.75 -7.56 -0.05
C ILE A 47 -18.03 -7.52 1.46
N PRO A 48 -17.04 -7.17 2.31
CA PRO A 48 -17.26 -7.03 3.75
C PRO A 48 -18.30 -5.95 4.08
N GLU A 49 -19.06 -6.14 5.14
CA GLU A 49 -20.07 -5.19 5.57
C GLU A 49 -19.47 -3.99 6.30
N TRP A 50 -18.33 -4.19 6.99
CA TRP A 50 -17.69 -3.15 7.77
C TRP A 50 -16.17 -3.06 7.54
N LYS A 51 -15.61 -1.92 7.93
CA LYS A 51 -14.17 -1.61 7.85
C LYS A 51 -13.41 -2.50 8.82
N PHE A 52 -12.32 -3.09 8.36
CA PHE A 52 -11.46 -4.01 9.11
C PHE A 52 -12.13 -5.30 9.63
N ASP A 53 -13.34 -5.60 9.21
CA ASP A 53 -13.96 -6.91 9.48
C ASP A 53 -13.29 -8.04 8.73
N HIS A 54 -12.80 -7.75 7.53
CA HIS A 54 -12.09 -8.72 6.70
C HIS A 54 -10.78 -8.11 6.18
N ILE A 55 -9.68 -8.62 6.70
CA ILE A 55 -8.34 -8.20 6.29
C ILE A 55 -7.63 -9.29 5.48
N GLU A 56 -6.70 -8.87 4.65
CA GLU A 56 -5.77 -9.72 3.94
C GLU A 56 -4.36 -9.48 4.48
N MET A 57 -3.57 -10.55 4.64
CA MET A 57 -2.20 -10.50 5.14
C MET A 57 -1.26 -11.22 4.19
N ASP A 58 -0.06 -10.67 4.05
CA ASP A 58 1.00 -11.26 3.24
C ASP A 58 2.38 -10.79 3.70
N PHE A 59 3.43 -11.43 3.19
CA PHE A 59 4.82 -11.04 3.38
C PHE A 59 5.48 -10.70 2.05
N VAL A 60 6.15 -9.55 2.01
CA VAL A 60 7.04 -9.21 0.89
C VAL A 60 8.47 -9.39 1.39
N THR A 61 9.20 -10.32 0.79
CA THR A 61 10.54 -10.73 1.18
C THR A 61 11.59 -10.30 0.14
N GLY A 62 12.86 -10.55 0.41
CA GLY A 62 13.94 -10.30 -0.54
C GLY A 62 14.52 -8.89 -0.49
N PHE A 63 14.23 -8.10 0.56
CA PHE A 63 14.85 -6.81 0.76
C PHE A 63 16.25 -6.94 1.36
N PRO A 64 17.17 -6.01 1.02
CA PRO A 64 18.47 -5.94 1.69
C PRO A 64 18.28 -5.62 3.18
N LYS A 65 19.11 -6.19 4.03
CA LYS A 65 19.05 -5.92 5.48
C LYS A 65 19.16 -4.43 5.77
N SER A 66 18.18 -3.92 6.50
CA SER A 66 18.14 -2.53 6.94
C SER A 66 19.10 -2.31 8.14
N LYS A 67 19.26 -1.06 8.57
CA LYS A 67 20.02 -0.73 9.79
C LYS A 67 19.45 -1.39 11.04
N ARG A 68 18.14 -1.62 11.09
CA ARG A 68 17.43 -2.29 12.19
C ARG A 68 17.42 -3.81 12.06
N GLY A 69 18.04 -4.33 10.98
CA GLY A 69 18.14 -5.75 10.71
C GLY A 69 16.91 -6.37 10.05
N ASN A 70 15.94 -5.53 9.60
CA ASN A 70 14.76 -5.98 8.87
C ASN A 70 15.12 -6.27 7.41
N ASP A 71 14.50 -7.29 6.82
CA ASP A 71 14.72 -7.75 5.44
C ASP A 71 13.42 -8.20 4.75
N ALA A 72 12.28 -7.97 5.40
CA ALA A 72 10.95 -8.26 4.87
C ALA A 72 9.93 -7.22 5.35
N ILE A 73 8.75 -7.21 4.72
CA ILE A 73 7.63 -6.35 5.07
C ILE A 73 6.40 -7.22 5.32
N PHE A 74 5.76 -7.05 6.47
CA PHE A 74 4.44 -7.60 6.73
C PHE A 74 3.38 -6.62 6.23
N VAL A 75 2.55 -7.08 5.32
CA VAL A 75 1.50 -6.29 4.65
C VAL A 75 0.15 -6.70 5.19
N VAL A 76 -0.64 -5.74 5.63
CA VAL A 76 -2.03 -5.96 6.09
C VAL A 76 -2.94 -5.00 5.35
N ILE A 77 -4.02 -5.51 4.75
CA ILE A 77 -4.93 -4.73 3.91
C ILE A 77 -6.36 -4.96 4.35
N ASP A 78 -7.11 -3.89 4.58
CA ASP A 78 -8.57 -3.98 4.73
C ASP A 78 -9.24 -4.20 3.37
N LYS A 79 -10.05 -5.24 3.30
CA LYS A 79 -10.71 -5.65 2.06
C LYS A 79 -11.76 -4.64 1.58
N LEU A 80 -12.40 -3.92 2.49
CA LEU A 80 -13.43 -2.95 2.15
C LEU A 80 -12.84 -1.60 1.75
N THR A 81 -12.07 -0.98 2.63
CA THR A 81 -11.53 0.39 2.43
C THR A 81 -10.30 0.43 1.56
N LYS A 82 -9.60 -0.72 1.39
CA LYS A 82 -8.28 -0.83 0.75
C LYS A 82 -7.15 -0.17 1.53
N VAL A 83 -7.37 0.21 2.78
CA VAL A 83 -6.30 0.71 3.65
C VAL A 83 -5.27 -0.39 3.84
N ALA A 84 -4.00 -0.02 3.64
CA ALA A 84 -2.87 -0.92 3.79
C ALA A 84 -1.92 -0.43 4.88
N HIS A 85 -1.35 -1.36 5.63
CA HIS A 85 -0.26 -1.15 6.57
C HIS A 85 0.97 -1.92 6.13
N PHE A 86 2.12 -1.26 6.15
CA PHE A 86 3.41 -1.80 5.73
C PHE A 86 4.38 -1.82 6.91
N LEU A 87 4.55 -2.97 7.53
CA LEU A 87 5.32 -3.14 8.76
C LEU A 87 6.66 -3.82 8.48
N PRO A 88 7.81 -3.15 8.74
CA PRO A 88 9.12 -3.77 8.53
C PRO A 88 9.35 -4.87 9.56
N ILE A 89 9.79 -6.02 9.10
CA ILE A 89 10.04 -7.21 9.91
C ILE A 89 11.34 -7.90 9.47
N LYS A 90 11.79 -8.84 10.28
CA LYS A 90 12.79 -9.83 9.87
C LYS A 90 12.08 -11.02 9.25
N GLU A 91 12.61 -11.57 8.16
CA GLU A 91 12.07 -12.79 7.56
C GLU A 91 12.07 -13.97 8.56
N SER A 92 13.00 -13.94 9.53
CA SER A 92 13.08 -14.91 10.62
C SER A 92 12.12 -14.64 11.79
N ILE A 93 11.13 -13.75 11.64
CA ILE A 93 10.17 -13.43 12.71
C ILE A 93 9.42 -14.69 13.15
N THR A 94 9.24 -14.85 14.46
CA THR A 94 8.44 -15.95 15.01
C THR A 94 6.95 -15.61 15.03
N ALA A 95 6.09 -16.64 15.06
CA ALA A 95 4.65 -16.43 15.13
C ALA A 95 4.22 -15.63 16.38
N ALA A 96 4.93 -15.78 17.51
CA ALA A 96 4.68 -15.01 18.73
C ALA A 96 5.03 -13.52 18.55
N GLN A 97 6.18 -13.23 17.99
CA GLN A 97 6.59 -11.84 17.69
C GLN A 97 5.65 -11.18 16.66
N LEU A 98 5.20 -11.95 15.65
CA LEU A 98 4.24 -11.45 14.69
C LEU A 98 2.90 -11.15 15.35
N ALA A 99 2.42 -12.00 16.28
CA ALA A 99 1.17 -11.76 17.02
C ALA A 99 1.26 -10.50 17.89
N GLU A 100 2.39 -10.24 18.52
CA GLU A 100 2.64 -9.01 19.29
C GLU A 100 2.63 -7.77 18.38
N LEU A 101 3.34 -7.83 17.25
CA LEU A 101 3.36 -6.76 16.25
C LEU A 101 1.95 -6.50 15.69
N TYR A 102 1.24 -7.56 15.32
CA TYR A 102 -0.13 -7.49 14.82
C TYR A 102 -1.08 -6.85 15.85
N THR A 103 -1.01 -7.27 17.10
CA THR A 103 -1.84 -6.72 18.18
C THR A 103 -1.54 -5.23 18.40
N SER A 104 -0.26 -4.86 18.46
CA SER A 104 0.14 -3.47 18.74
C SER A 104 -0.10 -2.50 17.58
N ARG A 105 -0.09 -2.99 16.32
CA ARG A 105 -0.16 -2.12 15.13
C ARG A 105 -1.47 -2.20 14.37
N ILE A 106 -2.20 -3.30 14.47
CA ILE A 106 -3.45 -3.50 13.74
C ILE A 106 -4.63 -3.54 14.71
N VAL A 107 -4.62 -4.47 15.67
CA VAL A 107 -5.74 -4.63 16.60
C VAL A 107 -5.95 -3.38 17.46
N SER A 108 -4.88 -2.75 17.91
CA SER A 108 -4.95 -1.51 18.72
C SER A 108 -5.57 -0.32 17.97
N LEU A 109 -5.49 -0.29 16.63
CA LEU A 109 -6.00 0.80 15.80
C LEU A 109 -7.41 0.53 15.25
N HIS A 110 -7.70 -0.72 14.91
CA HIS A 110 -8.87 -1.08 14.12
C HIS A 110 -9.80 -2.10 14.78
N GLY A 111 -9.38 -2.67 15.91
CA GLY A 111 -10.09 -3.77 16.54
C GLY A 111 -9.73 -5.15 15.95
N ILE A 112 -10.46 -6.17 16.38
CA ILE A 112 -10.22 -7.56 15.97
C ILE A 112 -11.08 -7.85 14.74
N PRO A 113 -10.48 -8.30 13.60
CA PRO A 113 -11.24 -8.65 12.42
C PRO A 113 -12.03 -9.96 12.64
N GLN A 114 -13.16 -10.09 11.95
CA GLN A 114 -13.92 -11.33 11.92
C GLN A 114 -13.25 -12.38 11.04
N VAL A 115 -12.61 -11.95 9.95
CA VAL A 115 -11.99 -12.83 8.96
C VAL A 115 -10.62 -12.32 8.57
N ILE A 116 -9.64 -13.22 8.54
CA ILE A 116 -8.31 -13.00 7.98
C ILE A 116 -8.13 -13.91 6.77
N SER A 117 -7.75 -13.34 5.63
CA SER A 117 -7.28 -14.08 4.47
C SER A 117 -5.77 -13.99 4.37
N SER A 118 -5.08 -15.10 4.18
CA SER A 118 -3.62 -15.15 3.97
C SER A 118 -3.24 -16.26 3.02
N ASP A 119 -2.00 -16.26 2.58
CA ASP A 119 -1.39 -17.41 1.94
C ASP A 119 -1.20 -18.56 2.97
N ARG A 120 -0.65 -19.69 2.49
CA ARG A 120 -0.31 -20.84 3.35
C ARG A 120 1.12 -20.76 3.89
N GLY A 121 1.64 -19.57 4.13
CA GLY A 121 2.95 -19.39 4.75
C GLY A 121 3.08 -20.13 6.08
N SER A 122 4.27 -20.62 6.39
CA SER A 122 4.55 -21.44 7.58
C SER A 122 4.14 -20.78 8.90
N ILE A 123 4.22 -19.46 8.98
CA ILE A 123 3.82 -18.69 10.16
C ILE A 123 2.29 -18.72 10.32
N PHE A 124 1.55 -18.43 9.25
CA PHE A 124 0.08 -18.37 9.28
C PHE A 124 -0.56 -19.75 9.46
N THR A 125 0.11 -20.83 9.05
CA THR A 125 -0.34 -22.21 9.25
C THR A 125 0.13 -22.80 10.58
N SER A 126 0.89 -22.06 11.37
CA SER A 126 1.40 -22.55 12.66
C SER A 126 0.28 -22.76 13.69
N LYS A 127 0.41 -23.77 14.54
CA LYS A 127 -0.55 -24.03 15.62
C LYS A 127 -0.69 -22.85 16.58
N PHE A 128 0.40 -22.12 16.80
CA PHE A 128 0.38 -20.92 17.65
C PHE A 128 -0.52 -19.86 17.04
N TRP A 129 -0.34 -19.54 15.75
CA TRP A 129 -1.13 -18.51 15.07
C TRP A 129 -2.62 -18.88 15.00
N ASP A 130 -2.93 -20.13 14.69
CA ASP A 130 -4.31 -20.64 14.66
C ASP A 130 -4.98 -20.52 16.04
N SER A 131 -4.29 -20.94 17.11
CA SER A 131 -4.80 -20.83 18.49
C SER A 131 -4.98 -19.38 18.94
N PHE A 132 -4.05 -18.50 18.58
CA PHE A 132 -4.11 -17.08 18.86
C PHE A 132 -5.32 -16.42 18.20
N GLN A 133 -5.53 -16.68 16.90
CA GLN A 133 -6.68 -16.11 16.19
C GLN A 133 -8.02 -16.68 16.66
N LYS A 134 -8.06 -17.95 16.98
CA LYS A 134 -9.26 -18.58 17.62
C LYS A 134 -9.60 -17.96 18.97
N ALA A 135 -8.59 -17.67 19.79
CA ALA A 135 -8.80 -17.00 21.07
C ALA A 135 -9.33 -15.56 20.89
N MET A 136 -9.01 -14.91 19.79
CA MET A 136 -9.56 -13.61 19.39
C MET A 136 -10.93 -13.69 18.73
N GLY A 137 -11.43 -14.89 18.41
CA GLY A 137 -12.70 -15.07 17.69
C GLY A 137 -12.62 -14.83 16.20
N THR A 138 -11.41 -14.82 15.63
CA THR A 138 -11.16 -14.56 14.21
C THR A 138 -11.15 -15.85 13.40
N ASN A 139 -11.78 -15.86 12.23
CA ASN A 139 -11.75 -16.96 11.28
C ASN A 139 -10.62 -16.77 10.25
N ILE A 140 -9.72 -17.74 10.14
CA ILE A 140 -8.65 -17.72 9.13
C ILE A 140 -9.15 -18.42 7.86
N ARG A 141 -8.95 -17.77 6.70
CA ARG A 141 -9.21 -18.32 5.37
C ARG A 141 -7.91 -18.33 4.58
N PHE A 142 -7.46 -19.51 4.22
CA PHE A 142 -6.27 -19.65 3.38
C PHE A 142 -6.63 -19.54 1.90
N SER A 143 -5.84 -18.76 1.15
CA SER A 143 -5.91 -18.76 -0.31
C SER A 143 -5.48 -20.14 -0.85
N THR A 144 -6.11 -20.58 -1.92
CA THR A 144 -5.74 -21.83 -2.58
C THR A 144 -4.94 -21.53 -3.85
N ALA A 145 -3.96 -22.37 -4.18
CA ALA A 145 -3.13 -22.23 -5.37
C ALA A 145 -3.94 -22.20 -6.68
N PHE A 146 -5.17 -22.71 -6.66
CA PHE A 146 -6.07 -22.77 -7.84
C PHE A 146 -7.05 -21.59 -7.95
N HIS A 147 -7.09 -20.68 -6.95
CA HIS A 147 -7.90 -19.47 -6.98
C HIS A 147 -7.07 -18.25 -6.57
N PRO A 148 -6.13 -17.82 -7.41
CA PRO A 148 -5.28 -16.64 -7.15
C PRO A 148 -6.10 -15.35 -7.00
N GLN A 149 -7.35 -15.36 -7.44
CA GLN A 149 -8.27 -14.22 -7.32
C GLN A 149 -8.63 -13.86 -5.86
N THR A 150 -8.50 -14.80 -4.92
CA THR A 150 -8.72 -14.53 -3.48
C THR A 150 -7.63 -13.66 -2.86
N SER A 151 -6.42 -13.67 -3.43
CA SER A 151 -5.26 -12.88 -2.98
C SER A 151 -4.88 -11.76 -3.96
N GLY A 152 -5.60 -11.61 -5.06
CA GLY A 152 -5.25 -10.67 -6.13
C GLY A 152 -5.21 -9.20 -5.68
N GLN A 153 -5.87 -8.86 -4.58
CA GLN A 153 -5.79 -7.52 -4.00
C GLN A 153 -4.43 -7.30 -3.31
N VAL A 154 -4.02 -8.24 -2.47
CA VAL A 154 -2.76 -8.17 -1.72
C VAL A 154 -1.56 -8.23 -2.66
N GLU A 155 -1.59 -9.13 -3.65
CA GLU A 155 -0.55 -9.22 -4.67
C GLU A 155 -0.36 -7.90 -5.42
N ARG A 156 -1.47 -7.26 -5.80
CA ARG A 156 -1.42 -5.95 -6.44
C ARG A 156 -0.86 -4.87 -5.54
N VAL A 157 -1.21 -4.86 -4.26
CA VAL A 157 -0.67 -3.88 -3.30
C VAL A 157 0.83 -4.11 -3.10
N ASN A 158 1.28 -5.37 -3.03
CA ASN A 158 2.69 -5.72 -2.94
C ASN A 158 3.47 -5.18 -4.15
N GLN A 159 2.96 -5.37 -5.37
CA GLN A 159 3.56 -4.83 -6.59
C GLN A 159 3.66 -3.29 -6.54
N ILE A 160 2.60 -2.62 -6.11
CA ILE A 160 2.58 -1.16 -5.95
C ILE A 160 3.60 -0.70 -4.90
N LEU A 161 3.68 -1.41 -3.77
CA LEU A 161 4.64 -1.12 -2.70
C LEU A 161 6.08 -1.26 -3.20
N GLU A 162 6.40 -2.36 -3.87
CA GLU A 162 7.73 -2.58 -4.44
C GLU A 162 8.11 -1.48 -5.44
N ASP A 163 7.18 -1.10 -6.31
CA ASP A 163 7.42 -0.02 -7.28
C ASP A 163 7.63 1.34 -6.58
N MET A 164 6.86 1.63 -5.53
CA MET A 164 7.06 2.85 -4.73
C MET A 164 8.42 2.86 -4.03
N LEU A 165 8.78 1.77 -3.37
CA LEU A 165 10.06 1.68 -2.65
C LEU A 165 11.23 1.76 -3.62
N ARG A 166 11.15 1.08 -4.78
CA ARG A 166 12.18 1.17 -5.82
C ARG A 166 12.33 2.59 -6.34
N ALA A 167 11.23 3.30 -6.54
CA ALA A 167 11.26 4.70 -6.94
C ALA A 167 11.93 5.60 -5.90
N CYS A 168 11.60 5.43 -4.62
CA CYS A 168 12.21 6.19 -3.52
C CYS A 168 13.72 5.93 -3.42
N VAL A 169 14.14 4.67 -3.49
CA VAL A 169 15.56 4.30 -3.43
C VAL A 169 16.34 4.88 -4.62
N ILE A 170 15.79 4.79 -5.83
CA ILE A 170 16.45 5.31 -7.05
C ILE A 170 16.52 6.85 -7.04
N SER A 171 15.44 7.53 -6.64
CA SER A 171 15.35 8.99 -6.74
C SER A 171 16.05 9.72 -5.61
N PHE A 172 16.05 9.18 -4.40
CA PHE A 172 16.52 9.86 -3.19
C PHE A 172 17.72 9.16 -2.53
N GLY A 173 18.13 7.98 -3.01
CA GLY A 173 19.18 7.20 -2.35
C GLY A 173 18.82 6.73 -0.93
N MET A 174 17.56 6.81 -0.56
CA MET A 174 17.09 6.44 0.77
C MET A 174 17.08 4.93 0.95
N LYS A 175 17.12 4.49 2.22
CA LYS A 175 16.93 3.08 2.54
C LYS A 175 15.45 2.73 2.49
N TRP A 176 15.14 1.55 1.98
CA TRP A 176 13.77 1.10 1.78
C TRP A 176 12.89 1.19 3.05
N GLU A 177 13.46 0.85 4.23
CA GLU A 177 12.73 0.89 5.51
C GLU A 177 12.33 2.32 5.89
N ASP A 178 13.20 3.31 5.64
CA ASP A 178 12.95 4.72 5.94
C ASP A 178 11.87 5.30 4.99
N CYS A 179 11.66 4.68 3.82
CA CYS A 179 10.62 5.07 2.86
C CYS A 179 9.22 4.52 3.21
N LEU A 180 9.11 3.49 4.07
CA LEU A 180 7.84 2.81 4.33
C LEU A 180 6.72 3.74 4.83
N PRO A 181 6.94 4.66 5.79
CA PRO A 181 5.87 5.55 6.25
C PRO A 181 5.32 6.44 5.13
N TYR A 182 6.19 6.90 4.24
CA TYR A 182 5.80 7.73 3.09
C TYR A 182 5.06 6.92 2.03
N ALA A 183 5.52 5.69 1.78
CA ALA A 183 4.87 4.75 0.87
C ALA A 183 3.46 4.40 1.37
N GLU A 184 3.31 4.08 2.66
CA GLU A 184 2.03 3.79 3.30
C GLU A 184 1.06 4.96 3.20
N PHE A 185 1.51 6.16 3.58
CA PHE A 185 0.69 7.36 3.47
C PHE A 185 0.29 7.66 2.02
N SER A 186 1.25 7.58 1.10
CA SER A 186 1.00 7.85 -0.31
C SER A 186 0.02 6.86 -0.93
N TYR A 187 0.16 5.57 -0.62
CA TYR A 187 -0.78 4.53 -1.04
C TYR A 187 -2.18 4.82 -0.52
N ASN A 188 -2.31 5.01 0.80
CA ASN A 188 -3.60 5.18 1.46
C ASN A 188 -4.30 6.49 1.10
N ASN A 189 -3.55 7.51 0.65
CA ASN A 189 -4.11 8.79 0.21
C ASN A 189 -4.26 8.89 -1.32
N SER A 190 -3.95 7.83 -2.07
CA SER A 190 -4.08 7.79 -3.53
C SER A 190 -5.43 7.24 -3.96
N PHE A 191 -6.01 7.86 -5.00
CA PHE A 191 -7.29 7.42 -5.58
C PHE A 191 -7.21 5.98 -6.09
N GLN A 192 -8.14 5.14 -5.64
CA GLN A 192 -8.28 3.76 -6.07
C GLN A 192 -9.49 3.61 -7.00
N ALA A 193 -9.25 3.14 -8.23
CA ALA A 193 -10.31 3.01 -9.23
C ALA A 193 -11.42 2.02 -8.83
N SER A 194 -11.09 1.00 -8.03
CA SER A 194 -12.04 -0.02 -7.56
C SER A 194 -13.04 0.50 -6.53
N SER A 195 -12.64 1.48 -5.72
CA SER A 195 -13.49 2.08 -4.68
C SER A 195 -13.99 3.47 -5.04
N GLY A 196 -13.44 4.09 -6.10
CA GLY A 196 -13.76 5.46 -6.52
C GLY A 196 -13.25 6.55 -5.59
N LYS A 197 -12.52 6.21 -4.53
CA LYS A 197 -11.97 7.11 -3.51
C LYS A 197 -10.60 6.65 -3.03
N ALA A 198 -9.90 7.51 -2.29
CA ALA A 198 -8.69 7.10 -1.60
C ALA A 198 -9.04 6.24 -0.36
N PRO A 199 -8.21 5.22 0.00
CA PRO A 199 -8.44 4.40 1.20
C PRO A 199 -8.67 5.21 2.47
N PHE A 200 -7.87 6.23 2.76
CA PHE A 200 -8.07 7.10 3.91
C PHE A 200 -9.34 7.94 3.83
N GLU A 201 -9.79 8.33 2.62
CA GLU A 201 -11.07 9.02 2.46
C GLU A 201 -12.25 8.11 2.84
N ILE A 202 -12.17 6.80 2.51
CA ILE A 202 -13.18 5.82 2.91
C ILE A 202 -13.10 5.54 4.41
N LEU A 203 -11.89 5.43 4.97
CA LEU A 203 -11.69 5.14 6.39
C LEU A 203 -12.20 6.27 7.27
N TYR A 204 -11.77 7.51 7.00
CA TYR A 204 -12.03 8.68 7.84
C TYR A 204 -13.24 9.52 7.41
N GLY A 205 -13.86 9.21 6.26
CA GLY A 205 -14.97 9.97 5.69
C GLY A 205 -14.59 11.29 5.04
N ARG A 206 -13.30 11.63 5.02
CA ARG A 206 -12.77 12.88 4.42
C ARG A 206 -11.39 12.66 3.82
N LYS A 207 -11.01 13.50 2.87
CA LYS A 207 -9.64 13.52 2.33
C LYS A 207 -8.64 13.93 3.42
N CYS A 208 -7.54 13.20 3.54
CA CYS A 208 -6.43 13.62 4.39
C CYS A 208 -5.69 14.79 3.74
N ARG A 209 -5.31 15.76 4.55
CA ARG A 209 -4.39 16.82 4.12
C ARG A 209 -3.06 16.18 3.71
N THR A 210 -2.53 16.64 2.59
CA THR A 210 -1.19 16.23 2.14
C THR A 210 -0.21 17.36 2.38
N PRO A 211 1.10 17.08 2.49
CA PRO A 211 2.11 18.13 2.54
C PRO A 211 2.02 19.15 1.41
N LEU A 212 1.53 18.74 0.23
CA LEU A 212 1.28 19.64 -0.91
C LEU A 212 0.25 20.73 -0.62
N ASN A 213 -0.71 20.48 0.28
CA ASN A 213 -1.73 21.46 0.67
C ASN A 213 -1.29 22.34 1.84
N TRP A 214 -0.20 22.01 2.53
CA TRP A 214 0.32 22.83 3.63
C TRP A 214 0.90 24.14 3.13
N SER A 215 1.39 24.20 1.89
CA SER A 215 1.87 25.43 1.27
C SER A 215 0.77 26.48 1.04
N GLU A 216 -0.48 26.04 0.90
CA GLU A 216 -1.63 26.92 0.63
C GLU A 216 -2.23 27.52 1.92
N THR A 217 -1.96 26.94 3.08
CA THR A 217 -2.63 27.30 4.35
C THR A 217 -1.81 28.22 5.27
N GLY A 218 -0.64 28.70 4.84
CA GLY A 218 0.18 29.61 5.67
C GLY A 218 0.82 28.98 6.92
N GLU A 219 0.62 27.68 7.15
CA GLU A 219 1.18 26.94 8.29
C GLU A 219 2.68 26.65 8.17
N ARG A 220 3.30 27.05 7.05
CA ARG A 220 4.72 26.85 6.74
C ARG A 220 5.70 27.53 7.72
N GLN A 221 5.21 28.44 8.55
CA GLN A 221 6.09 29.29 9.38
C GLN A 221 6.48 28.69 10.73
N LEU A 222 5.94 27.55 11.16
CA LEU A 222 6.03 27.15 12.56
C LEU A 222 6.96 25.98 12.89
N LEU A 223 7.37 25.10 11.96
CA LEU A 223 8.25 23.95 12.31
C LEU A 223 9.02 23.41 11.10
N GLY A 224 10.34 23.57 11.11
CA GLY A 224 11.29 22.74 10.33
C GLY A 224 11.03 22.68 8.83
N ASN A 225 11.23 23.78 8.10
CA ASN A 225 11.00 23.88 6.65
C ASN A 225 11.62 22.72 5.84
N ASP A 226 12.77 22.22 6.26
CA ASP A 226 13.53 21.22 5.49
C ASP A 226 12.85 19.82 5.51
N LEU A 227 12.36 19.37 6.68
CA LEU A 227 11.66 18.08 6.82
C LEU A 227 10.32 18.07 6.09
N ILE A 228 9.60 19.19 6.08
CA ILE A 228 8.32 19.32 5.38
C ILE A 228 8.57 19.30 3.87
N THR A 229 9.56 20.05 3.39
CA THR A 229 9.92 20.11 1.97
C THR A 229 10.38 18.73 1.47
N GLU A 230 11.20 18.02 2.23
CA GLU A 230 11.64 16.65 1.92
C GLU A 230 10.46 15.67 1.87
N ALA A 231 9.53 15.75 2.84
CA ALA A 231 8.31 14.95 2.86
C ALA A 231 7.37 15.26 1.67
N GLU A 232 7.23 16.54 1.30
CA GLU A 232 6.45 16.99 0.13
C GLU A 232 7.02 16.45 -1.18
N GLU A 233 8.32 16.57 -1.37
CA GLU A 233 9.01 16.07 -2.56
C GLU A 233 8.89 14.56 -2.68
N MET A 234 9.07 13.84 -1.58
CA MET A 234 8.95 12.39 -1.52
C MET A 234 7.53 11.90 -1.83
N CYS A 235 6.51 12.51 -1.22
CA CYS A 235 5.10 12.22 -1.51
C CYS A 235 4.75 12.52 -2.98
N LYS A 236 5.31 13.58 -3.55
CA LYS A 236 5.12 13.95 -4.96
C LYS A 236 5.67 12.87 -5.89
N VAL A 237 6.90 12.44 -5.68
CA VAL A 237 7.55 11.40 -6.50
C VAL A 237 6.82 10.07 -6.40
N ILE A 238 6.46 9.63 -5.18
CA ILE A 238 5.69 8.40 -4.97
C ILE A 238 4.35 8.45 -5.72
N ARG A 239 3.64 9.57 -5.64
CA ARG A 239 2.38 9.78 -6.34
C ARG A 239 2.54 9.72 -7.85
N ASP A 240 3.55 10.40 -8.39
CA ASP A 240 3.77 10.45 -9.84
C ASP A 240 4.12 9.06 -10.39
N ASN A 241 4.87 8.28 -9.66
CA ASN A 241 5.22 6.91 -10.01
C ASN A 241 4.01 5.94 -9.93
N LEU A 242 3.16 6.05 -8.90
CA LEU A 242 1.90 5.29 -8.82
C LEU A 242 0.97 5.58 -9.98
N LYS A 243 0.85 6.85 -10.38
CA LYS A 243 0.01 7.24 -11.51
C LYS A 243 0.55 6.73 -12.84
N ALA A 244 1.87 6.72 -12.99
CA ALA A 244 2.52 6.12 -14.14
C ALA A 244 2.19 4.61 -14.24
N ALA A 245 2.27 3.89 -13.11
CA ALA A 245 1.92 2.47 -13.06
C ALA A 245 0.43 2.22 -13.38
N GLN A 246 -0.48 3.04 -12.84
CA GLN A 246 -1.93 2.92 -13.11
C GLN A 246 -2.33 3.25 -14.55
N SER A 247 -1.68 4.24 -15.19
CA SER A 247 -1.95 4.59 -16.59
C SER A 247 -1.55 3.48 -17.56
N ARG A 248 -0.52 2.72 -17.22
CA ARG A 248 -0.03 1.59 -18.02
C ARG A 248 -0.92 0.35 -17.98
N GLN A 249 -1.75 0.20 -16.93
CA GLN A 249 -2.71 -0.90 -16.85
C GLN A 249 -3.99 -0.64 -17.63
N LYS A 250 -4.24 0.60 -18.04
CA LYS A 250 -5.43 0.99 -18.82
C LYS A 250 -5.24 0.92 -20.32
N SER A 251 -4.01 0.84 -20.79
CA SER A 251 -3.67 0.64 -22.21
C SER A 251 -3.34 -0.83 -22.49
#